data_22b164a3e42eb5f70b4497f0d008dc75
#
_entry.id   22b164a3e42eb5f70b4497f0d008dc75
#
_cell.length_a   1.000
_cell.length_b   1.000
_cell.length_c   1.000
_cell.angle_alpha   90.00
_cell.angle_beta   90.00
_cell.angle_gamma   90.00
#
_symmetry.space_group_name_H-M   'P 1'
#
loop_
_entity.id
_entity.type
_entity.pdbx_description
1 polymer ?
#
loop_
_entity_poly.entity_id
_entity_poly.type
_entity_poly.pdbx_seq_one_letter_code
_entity_poly.pdbx_strand_id
1 'polypeptide(L)'
;EIFKYDGLRAQRMGRPDYAVKCFTEALAIQKEFETMGYLSQLYIQMGETAKARELLEKMAAMEPHLTSTFLTLANVCFIQEDYQAMEEAANKAIAIEEGNAVAHYLLGKARKGQNDDLMTIAHLTKAITLKDDFIEARLLRAEALLNLKQYKEMMEDIDAVLAQNPEEETAMLLRGKVKESNGQDEEAEEDYKLVTEINPFNEQ
;
A
#
# COMPACT_ATOMS: atom_id res chain seq x y z
N GLU A 1 -23.89 -16.27 -16.44
CA GLU A 1 -23.79 -14.81 -16.74
C GLU A 1 -24.78 -13.95 -15.94
N ILE A 2 -26.07 -14.37 -15.81
CA ILE A 2 -27.12 -13.59 -15.11
C ILE A 2 -26.65 -13.20 -13.69
N PHE A 3 -26.19 -14.14 -12.89
CA PHE A 3 -25.73 -13.88 -11.51
C PHE A 3 -24.54 -12.94 -11.46
N LYS A 4 -23.62 -12.97 -12.43
CA LYS A 4 -22.49 -12.03 -12.50
C LYS A 4 -22.99 -10.59 -12.69
N TYR A 5 -23.93 -10.38 -13.64
CA TYR A 5 -24.50 -9.05 -13.88
C TYR A 5 -25.34 -8.54 -12.70
N ASP A 6 -26.10 -9.41 -12.04
CA ASP A 6 -26.86 -9.09 -10.84
C ASP A 6 -25.92 -8.71 -9.68
N GLY A 7 -24.79 -9.39 -9.53
CA GLY A 7 -23.75 -9.07 -8.57
C GLY A 7 -23.16 -7.67 -8.81
N LEU A 8 -22.76 -7.36 -10.05
CA LEU A 8 -22.24 -6.04 -10.44
C LEU A 8 -23.26 -4.93 -10.20
N ARG A 9 -24.53 -5.18 -10.52
CA ARG A 9 -25.61 -4.24 -10.28
C ARG A 9 -25.81 -4.00 -8.78
N ALA A 10 -25.83 -5.07 -7.97
CA ALA A 10 -25.97 -4.99 -6.52
C ALA A 10 -24.83 -4.19 -5.89
N GLN A 11 -23.59 -4.39 -6.34
CA GLN A 11 -22.43 -3.64 -5.88
C GLN A 11 -22.58 -2.14 -6.17
N ARG A 12 -23.01 -1.76 -7.38
CA ARG A 12 -23.28 -0.34 -7.74
C ARG A 12 -24.40 0.29 -6.90
N MET A 13 -25.35 -0.53 -6.45
CA MET A 13 -26.48 -0.08 -5.59
C MET A 13 -26.12 -0.07 -4.10
N GLY A 14 -24.85 -0.33 -3.72
CA GLY A 14 -24.46 -0.36 -2.31
C GLY A 14 -25.03 -1.52 -1.51
N ARG A 15 -25.29 -2.69 -2.16
CA ARG A 15 -25.82 -3.91 -1.55
C ARG A 15 -24.77 -5.03 -1.54
N PRO A 16 -23.69 -4.90 -0.73
CA PRO A 16 -22.55 -5.81 -0.79
C PRO A 16 -22.90 -7.27 -0.48
N ASP A 17 -23.75 -7.53 0.52
CA ASP A 17 -24.14 -8.90 0.89
C ASP A 17 -24.87 -9.62 -0.25
N TYR A 18 -25.74 -8.91 -0.95
CA TYR A 18 -26.44 -9.48 -2.10
C TYR A 18 -25.49 -9.69 -3.29
N ALA A 19 -24.53 -8.79 -3.49
CA ALA A 19 -23.51 -8.95 -4.53
C ALA A 19 -22.63 -10.17 -4.24
N VAL A 20 -22.19 -10.39 -2.98
CA VAL A 20 -21.47 -11.61 -2.57
C VAL A 20 -22.26 -12.86 -2.93
N LYS A 21 -23.56 -12.90 -2.59
CA LYS A 21 -24.43 -14.04 -2.91
C LYS A 21 -24.45 -14.30 -4.42
N CYS A 22 -24.69 -13.28 -5.24
CA CYS A 22 -24.74 -13.41 -6.70
C CYS A 22 -23.42 -13.89 -7.30
N PHE A 23 -22.28 -13.32 -6.88
CA PHE A 23 -20.97 -13.78 -7.37
C PHE A 23 -20.65 -15.20 -6.92
N THR A 24 -21.02 -15.59 -5.70
CA THR A 24 -20.83 -16.96 -5.23
C THR A 24 -21.66 -17.97 -6.04
N GLU A 25 -22.91 -17.64 -6.35
CA GLU A 25 -23.76 -18.45 -7.21
C GLU A 25 -23.22 -18.54 -8.64
N ALA A 26 -22.68 -17.43 -9.18
CA ALA A 26 -22.02 -17.43 -10.49
C ALA A 26 -20.81 -18.38 -10.51
N LEU A 27 -19.95 -18.33 -9.48
CA LEU A 27 -18.76 -19.17 -9.37
C LEU A 27 -19.08 -20.65 -9.08
N ALA A 28 -20.23 -20.96 -8.49
CA ALA A 28 -20.72 -22.34 -8.33
C ALA A 28 -21.08 -22.98 -9.70
N ILE A 29 -21.50 -22.16 -10.64
CA ILE A 29 -21.82 -22.62 -12.01
C ILE A 29 -20.55 -22.71 -12.84
N GLN A 30 -19.74 -21.66 -12.84
CA GLN A 30 -18.50 -21.57 -13.61
C GLN A 30 -17.43 -20.80 -12.83
N LYS A 31 -16.27 -21.43 -12.64
CA LYS A 31 -15.10 -20.79 -12.01
C LYS A 31 -14.45 -19.82 -13.00
N GLU A 32 -14.99 -18.61 -13.07
CA GLU A 32 -14.51 -17.55 -13.95
C GLU A 32 -13.57 -16.63 -13.21
N PHE A 33 -12.36 -16.42 -13.76
CA PHE A 33 -11.30 -15.59 -13.19
C PHE A 33 -11.78 -14.15 -12.87
N GLU A 34 -12.49 -13.52 -13.81
CA GLU A 34 -13.00 -12.16 -13.65
C GLU A 34 -14.02 -12.06 -12.50
N THR A 35 -14.92 -13.02 -12.36
CA THR A 35 -15.90 -13.07 -11.26
C THR A 35 -15.22 -13.29 -9.91
N MET A 36 -14.15 -14.08 -9.85
CA MET A 36 -13.31 -14.23 -8.67
C MET A 36 -12.66 -12.89 -8.30
N GLY A 37 -12.20 -12.12 -9.29
CA GLY A 37 -11.65 -10.77 -9.10
C GLY A 37 -12.67 -9.82 -8.49
N TYR A 38 -13.90 -9.75 -9.00
CA TYR A 38 -14.97 -8.93 -8.43
C TYR A 38 -15.29 -9.33 -6.98
N LEU A 39 -15.39 -10.62 -6.70
CA LEU A 39 -15.70 -11.11 -5.36
C LEU A 39 -14.54 -10.85 -4.39
N SER A 40 -13.28 -11.04 -4.80
CA SER A 40 -12.12 -10.73 -3.97
C SER A 40 -12.05 -9.25 -3.61
N GLN A 41 -12.27 -8.36 -4.57
CA GLN A 41 -12.32 -6.92 -4.35
C GLN A 41 -13.45 -6.52 -3.39
N LEU A 42 -14.60 -7.15 -3.53
CA LEU A 42 -15.74 -6.92 -2.64
C LEU A 42 -15.44 -7.37 -1.20
N TYR A 43 -14.81 -8.53 -1.02
CA TYR A 43 -14.37 -8.99 0.30
C TYR A 43 -13.33 -8.06 0.93
N ILE A 44 -12.40 -7.48 0.15
CA ILE A 44 -11.46 -6.47 0.64
C ILE A 44 -12.22 -5.24 1.15
N GLN A 45 -13.19 -4.73 0.40
CA GLN A 45 -14.01 -3.58 0.79
C GLN A 45 -14.84 -3.84 2.05
N MET A 46 -15.30 -5.07 2.26
CA MET A 46 -16.05 -5.49 3.44
C MET A 46 -15.17 -5.84 4.66
N GLY A 47 -13.84 -5.81 4.51
CA GLY A 47 -12.90 -6.22 5.55
C GLY A 47 -12.75 -7.74 5.73
N GLU A 48 -13.36 -8.55 4.85
CA GLU A 48 -13.30 -10.02 4.86
C GLU A 48 -11.98 -10.52 4.23
N THR A 49 -10.86 -10.10 4.80
CA THR A 49 -9.53 -10.28 4.20
C THR A 49 -9.12 -11.75 4.04
N ALA A 50 -9.57 -12.63 4.94
CA ALA A 50 -9.29 -14.07 4.84
C ALA A 50 -9.94 -14.70 3.59
N LYS A 51 -11.19 -14.33 3.29
CA LYS A 51 -11.90 -14.80 2.10
C LYS A 51 -11.32 -14.21 0.82
N ALA A 52 -10.92 -12.92 0.87
CA ALA A 52 -10.23 -12.28 -0.24
C ALA A 52 -8.90 -12.98 -0.56
N ARG A 53 -8.10 -13.30 0.45
CA ARG A 53 -6.83 -14.02 0.30
C ARG A 53 -7.02 -15.38 -0.36
N GLU A 54 -7.97 -16.18 0.13
CA GLU A 54 -8.26 -17.51 -0.44
C GLU A 54 -8.60 -17.44 -1.93
N LEU A 55 -9.41 -16.45 -2.35
CA LEU A 55 -9.72 -16.24 -3.77
C LEU A 55 -8.50 -15.80 -4.58
N LEU A 56 -7.71 -14.87 -4.06
CA LEU A 56 -6.51 -14.38 -4.73
C LEU A 56 -5.45 -15.47 -4.89
N GLU A 57 -5.29 -16.37 -3.91
CA GLU A 57 -4.40 -17.53 -4.01
C GLU A 57 -4.87 -18.50 -5.10
N LYS A 58 -6.19 -18.74 -5.22
CA LYS A 58 -6.76 -19.52 -6.32
C LYS A 58 -6.55 -18.85 -7.67
N MET A 59 -6.75 -17.53 -7.75
CA MET A 59 -6.50 -16.74 -8.96
C MET A 59 -5.03 -16.79 -9.38
N ALA A 60 -4.10 -16.67 -8.41
CA ALA A 60 -2.66 -16.78 -8.67
C ALA A 60 -2.25 -18.16 -9.18
N ALA A 61 -2.94 -19.21 -8.75
CA ALA A 61 -2.71 -20.57 -9.28
C ALA A 61 -3.28 -20.76 -10.70
N MET A 62 -4.38 -20.07 -11.03
CA MET A 62 -4.98 -20.12 -12.38
C MET A 62 -4.17 -19.33 -13.40
N GLU A 63 -3.72 -18.12 -13.03
CA GLU A 63 -2.97 -17.19 -13.88
C GLU A 63 -1.66 -16.76 -13.19
N PRO A 64 -0.64 -17.65 -13.16
CA PRO A 64 0.59 -17.41 -12.40
C PRO A 64 1.50 -16.31 -12.99
N HIS A 65 1.17 -15.78 -14.14
CA HIS A 65 1.91 -14.70 -14.81
C HIS A 65 1.24 -13.33 -14.71
N LEU A 66 0.17 -13.21 -13.94
CA LEU A 66 -0.56 -11.96 -13.79
C LEU A 66 -0.07 -11.19 -12.58
N THR A 67 0.81 -10.20 -12.79
CA THR A 67 1.43 -9.35 -11.76
C THR A 67 0.39 -8.73 -10.81
N SER A 68 -0.72 -8.23 -11.34
CA SER A 68 -1.76 -7.54 -10.55
C SER A 68 -2.36 -8.42 -9.45
N THR A 69 -2.51 -9.72 -9.67
CA THR A 69 -3.01 -10.66 -8.65
C THR A 69 -2.05 -10.73 -7.46
N PHE A 70 -0.75 -10.81 -7.70
CA PHE A 70 0.25 -10.85 -6.64
C PHE A 70 0.38 -9.52 -5.90
N LEU A 71 0.24 -8.37 -6.59
CA LEU A 71 0.21 -7.07 -5.93
C LEU A 71 -1.01 -6.94 -5.00
N THR A 72 -2.17 -7.39 -5.44
CA THR A 72 -3.39 -7.38 -4.62
C THR A 72 -3.26 -8.34 -3.43
N LEU A 73 -2.69 -9.54 -3.65
CA LEU A 73 -2.43 -10.51 -2.58
C LEU A 73 -1.47 -9.94 -1.53
N ALA A 74 -0.38 -9.27 -1.96
CA ALA A 74 0.55 -8.62 -1.05
C ALA A 74 -0.14 -7.55 -0.19
N ASN A 75 -1.05 -6.74 -0.77
CA ASN A 75 -1.82 -5.76 -0.01
C ASN A 75 -2.77 -6.41 1.01
N VAL A 76 -3.42 -7.51 0.66
CA VAL A 76 -4.27 -8.26 1.61
C VAL A 76 -3.43 -8.86 2.74
N CYS A 77 -2.26 -9.42 2.44
CA CYS A 77 -1.32 -9.92 3.45
C CYS A 77 -0.85 -8.78 4.39
N PHE A 78 -0.64 -7.56 3.86
CA PHE A 78 -0.33 -6.40 4.69
C PHE A 78 -1.44 -6.07 5.70
N ILE A 79 -2.72 -6.07 5.25
CA ILE A 79 -3.86 -5.81 6.14
C ILE A 79 -3.95 -6.88 7.26
N GLN A 80 -3.50 -8.11 6.97
CA GLN A 80 -3.44 -9.21 7.94
C GLN A 80 -2.17 -9.20 8.79
N GLU A 81 -1.28 -8.22 8.59
CA GLU A 81 0.05 -8.15 9.22
C GLU A 81 0.93 -9.40 8.96
N ASP A 82 0.61 -10.16 7.91
CA ASP A 82 1.40 -11.30 7.46
C ASP A 82 2.50 -10.82 6.50
N TYR A 83 3.52 -10.21 7.07
CA TYR A 83 4.63 -9.60 6.30
C TYR A 83 5.47 -10.62 5.54
N GLN A 84 5.53 -11.87 6.01
CA GLN A 84 6.21 -12.95 5.30
C GLN A 84 5.49 -13.29 3.99
N ALA A 85 4.18 -13.53 4.05
CA ALA A 85 3.38 -13.80 2.86
C ALA A 85 3.31 -12.59 1.92
N MET A 86 3.30 -11.36 2.47
CA MET A 86 3.41 -10.13 1.69
C MET A 86 4.69 -10.08 0.89
N GLU A 87 5.83 -10.39 1.50
CA GLU A 87 7.14 -10.47 0.85
C GLU A 87 7.15 -11.51 -0.27
N GLU A 88 6.62 -12.70 -0.02
CA GLU A 88 6.54 -13.78 -1.02
C GLU A 88 5.70 -13.36 -2.24
N ALA A 89 4.57 -12.72 -2.03
CA ALA A 89 3.71 -12.22 -3.11
C ALA A 89 4.41 -11.09 -3.89
N ALA A 90 5.04 -10.13 -3.21
CA ALA A 90 5.77 -9.05 -3.87
C ALA A 90 6.96 -9.58 -4.69
N ASN A 91 7.70 -10.57 -4.20
CA ASN A 91 8.78 -11.21 -4.94
C ASN A 91 8.27 -11.95 -6.19
N LYS A 92 7.10 -12.59 -6.14
CA LYS A 92 6.48 -13.19 -7.33
C LYS A 92 6.10 -12.13 -8.36
N ALA A 93 5.58 -10.99 -7.92
CA ALA A 93 5.30 -9.87 -8.83
C ALA A 93 6.58 -9.35 -9.51
N ILE A 94 7.69 -9.21 -8.76
CA ILE A 94 8.99 -8.79 -9.29
C ILE A 94 9.55 -9.83 -10.28
N ALA A 95 9.38 -11.12 -10.00
CA ALA A 95 9.83 -12.19 -10.90
C ALA A 95 9.10 -12.17 -12.26
N ILE A 96 7.86 -11.69 -12.29
CA ILE A 96 7.09 -11.51 -13.53
C ILE A 96 7.48 -10.19 -14.22
N GLU A 97 7.59 -9.11 -13.44
CA GLU A 97 7.86 -7.76 -13.92
C GLU A 97 8.91 -7.08 -13.03
N GLU A 98 10.20 -7.24 -13.39
CA GLU A 98 11.33 -6.75 -12.60
C GLU A 98 11.30 -5.21 -12.39
N GLY A 99 10.78 -4.48 -13.37
CA GLY A 99 10.65 -3.02 -13.34
C GLY A 99 9.38 -2.50 -12.64
N ASN A 100 8.66 -3.32 -11.89
CA ASN A 100 7.43 -2.88 -11.23
C ASN A 100 7.73 -2.12 -9.93
N ALA A 101 7.62 -0.78 -9.98
CA ALA A 101 7.88 0.10 -8.84
C ALA A 101 6.98 -0.22 -7.64
N VAL A 102 5.71 -0.60 -7.87
CA VAL A 102 4.76 -0.93 -6.81
C VAL A 102 5.17 -2.22 -6.10
N ALA A 103 5.65 -3.23 -6.84
CA ALA A 103 6.14 -4.47 -6.22
C ALA A 103 7.35 -4.23 -5.30
N HIS A 104 8.30 -3.38 -5.72
CA HIS A 104 9.43 -2.98 -4.88
C HIS A 104 8.97 -2.15 -3.66
N TYR A 105 7.99 -1.26 -3.81
CA TYR A 105 7.38 -0.54 -2.69
C TYR A 105 6.74 -1.50 -1.68
N LEU A 106 5.95 -2.48 -2.13
CA LEU A 106 5.31 -3.47 -1.26
C LEU A 106 6.35 -4.34 -0.53
N LEU A 107 7.44 -4.68 -1.20
CA LEU A 107 8.56 -5.40 -0.57
C LEU A 107 9.24 -4.56 0.51
N GLY A 108 9.49 -3.27 0.25
CA GLY A 108 9.97 -2.32 1.26
C GLY A 108 9.02 -2.19 2.45
N LYS A 109 7.72 -2.14 2.17
CA LYS A 109 6.66 -2.08 3.20
C LYS A 109 6.61 -3.34 4.06
N ALA A 110 6.80 -4.53 3.47
CA ALA A 110 6.90 -5.80 4.20
C ALA A 110 8.11 -5.79 5.14
N ARG A 111 9.27 -5.33 4.67
CA ARG A 111 10.49 -5.20 5.48
C ARG A 111 10.34 -4.20 6.61
N LYS A 112 9.60 -3.10 6.38
CA LYS A 112 9.26 -2.14 7.44
C LYS A 112 8.43 -2.79 8.54
N GLY A 113 7.42 -3.59 8.17
CA GLY A 113 6.62 -4.36 9.13
C GLY A 113 7.44 -5.38 9.93
N GLN A 114 8.55 -5.87 9.38
CA GLN A 114 9.51 -6.77 10.04
C GLN A 114 10.57 -5.99 10.85
N ASN A 115 10.50 -4.66 10.94
CA ASN A 115 11.48 -3.77 11.58
C ASN A 115 12.88 -3.82 10.97
N ASP A 116 12.99 -4.13 9.68
CA ASP A 116 14.25 -4.14 8.92
C ASP A 116 14.39 -2.84 8.12
N ASP A 117 14.79 -1.74 8.80
CA ASP A 117 14.90 -0.43 8.17
C ASP A 117 15.94 -0.40 7.04
N LEU A 118 17.02 -1.19 7.12
CA LEU A 118 18.04 -1.23 6.07
C LEU A 118 17.49 -1.81 4.76
N MET A 119 16.81 -2.96 4.84
CA MET A 119 16.18 -3.56 3.66
C MET A 119 14.98 -2.75 3.17
N THR A 120 14.27 -2.09 4.07
CA THR A 120 13.21 -1.12 3.72
C THR A 120 13.77 -0.04 2.80
N ILE A 121 14.86 0.61 3.20
CA ILE A 121 15.50 1.68 2.42
C ILE A 121 15.97 1.14 1.05
N ALA A 122 16.60 -0.04 1.02
CA ALA A 122 17.10 -0.64 -0.21
C ALA A 122 15.98 -0.85 -1.24
N HIS A 123 14.85 -1.47 -0.83
CA HIS A 123 13.73 -1.74 -1.73
C HIS A 123 12.99 -0.46 -2.14
N LEU A 124 12.80 0.50 -1.22
CA LEU A 124 12.16 1.77 -1.54
C LEU A 124 13.03 2.64 -2.45
N THR A 125 14.35 2.58 -2.32
CA THR A 125 15.28 3.22 -3.25
C THR A 125 15.09 2.67 -4.66
N LYS A 126 14.93 1.36 -4.83
CA LYS A 126 14.62 0.76 -6.12
C LYS A 126 13.26 1.23 -6.66
N ALA A 127 12.23 1.27 -5.81
CA ALA A 127 10.90 1.75 -6.20
C ALA A 127 10.94 3.21 -6.70
N ILE A 128 11.65 4.09 -5.99
CA ILE A 128 11.81 5.50 -6.33
C ILE A 128 12.65 5.67 -7.62
N THR A 129 13.67 4.85 -7.82
CA THR A 129 14.47 4.86 -9.07
C THR A 129 13.61 4.49 -10.28
N LEU A 130 12.66 3.58 -10.11
CA LEU A 130 11.73 3.16 -11.17
C LEU A 130 10.59 4.17 -11.39
N LYS A 131 10.18 4.87 -10.34
CA LYS A 131 9.12 5.87 -10.35
C LYS A 131 9.51 7.03 -9.44
N ASP A 132 10.06 8.09 -10.01
CA ASP A 132 10.63 9.23 -9.25
C ASP A 132 9.56 10.03 -8.48
N ASP A 133 8.34 10.11 -8.97
CA ASP A 133 7.19 10.79 -8.35
C ASP A 133 6.42 9.92 -7.33
N PHE A 134 7.04 8.86 -6.79
CA PHE A 134 6.41 7.93 -5.87
C PHE A 134 6.43 8.49 -4.44
N ILE A 135 5.46 9.36 -4.12
CA ILE A 135 5.35 10.05 -2.81
C ILE A 135 5.34 9.05 -1.65
N GLU A 136 4.49 8.02 -1.70
CA GLU A 136 4.35 7.04 -0.62
C GLU A 136 5.65 6.27 -0.35
N ALA A 137 6.42 5.98 -1.40
CA ALA A 137 7.72 5.33 -1.25
C ALA A 137 8.76 6.26 -0.61
N ARG A 138 8.77 7.55 -0.96
CA ARG A 138 9.65 8.56 -0.34
C ARG A 138 9.31 8.77 1.13
N LEU A 139 8.02 8.90 1.48
CA LEU A 139 7.60 9.06 2.88
C LEU A 139 7.99 7.84 3.72
N LEU A 140 7.74 6.64 3.24
CA LEU A 140 8.10 5.42 3.97
C LEU A 140 9.63 5.26 4.10
N ARG A 141 10.41 5.66 3.07
CA ARG A 141 11.87 5.69 3.15
C ARG A 141 12.36 6.74 4.14
N ALA A 142 11.75 7.91 4.15
CA ALA A 142 12.08 8.96 5.11
C ALA A 142 11.86 8.51 6.57
N GLU A 143 10.78 7.77 6.86
CA GLU A 143 10.56 7.18 8.18
C GLU A 143 11.66 6.18 8.57
N ALA A 144 12.08 5.30 7.65
CA ALA A 144 13.15 4.35 7.91
C ALA A 144 14.51 5.05 8.10
N LEU A 145 14.77 6.12 7.31
CA LEU A 145 15.96 6.96 7.45
C LEU A 145 15.98 7.71 8.80
N LEU A 146 14.82 8.16 9.29
CA LEU A 146 14.67 8.78 10.62
C LEU A 146 15.11 7.81 11.73
N ASN A 147 14.64 6.54 11.66
CA ASN A 147 15.02 5.52 12.63
C ASN A 147 16.54 5.28 12.69
N LEU A 148 17.19 5.37 11.53
CA LEU A 148 18.64 5.23 11.40
C LEU A 148 19.42 6.55 11.61
N LYS A 149 18.72 7.65 11.90
CA LYS A 149 19.28 9.00 12.06
C LYS A 149 20.05 9.52 10.83
N GLN A 150 19.64 9.08 9.65
CA GLN A 150 20.20 9.52 8.35
C GLN A 150 19.41 10.76 7.86
N TYR A 151 19.57 11.86 8.58
CA TYR A 151 18.74 13.07 8.41
C TYR A 151 18.94 13.77 7.08
N LYS A 152 20.13 13.69 6.48
CA LYS A 152 20.41 14.35 5.21
C LYS A 152 19.60 13.71 4.08
N GLU A 153 19.71 12.40 3.92
CA GLU A 153 18.98 11.64 2.91
C GLU A 153 17.47 11.70 3.14
N MET A 154 17.06 11.71 4.40
CA MET A 154 15.67 11.90 4.78
C MET A 154 15.12 13.24 4.29
N MET A 155 15.88 14.35 4.47
CA MET A 155 15.46 15.67 4.03
C MET A 155 15.36 15.77 2.52
N GLU A 156 16.21 15.09 1.76
CA GLU A 156 16.12 15.00 0.30
C GLU A 156 14.76 14.40 -0.15
N ASP A 157 14.30 13.36 0.53
CA ASP A 157 12.97 12.78 0.26
C ASP A 157 11.82 13.70 0.65
N ILE A 158 11.91 14.34 1.83
CA ILE A 158 10.89 15.28 2.31
C ILE A 158 10.77 16.48 1.35
N ASP A 159 11.89 17.06 0.95
CA ASP A 159 11.89 18.20 0.04
C ASP A 159 11.30 17.82 -1.32
N ALA A 160 11.60 16.63 -1.84
CA ALA A 160 11.02 16.14 -3.08
C ALA A 160 9.50 15.90 -2.96
N VAL A 161 9.01 15.43 -1.82
CA VAL A 161 7.58 15.26 -1.56
C VAL A 161 6.89 16.61 -1.46
N LEU A 162 7.42 17.56 -0.67
CA LEU A 162 6.82 18.89 -0.49
C LEU A 162 6.88 19.75 -1.75
N ALA A 163 7.83 19.50 -2.67
CA ALA A 163 7.85 20.13 -3.99
C ALA A 163 6.67 19.66 -4.86
N GLN A 164 6.20 18.44 -4.71
CA GLN A 164 5.05 17.88 -5.44
C GLN A 164 3.71 18.17 -4.74
N ASN A 165 3.69 18.04 -3.42
CA ASN A 165 2.53 18.29 -2.57
C ASN A 165 2.95 19.14 -1.36
N PRO A 166 2.84 20.49 -1.47
CA PRO A 166 3.25 21.39 -0.38
C PRO A 166 2.47 21.23 0.93
N GLU A 167 1.30 20.58 0.89
CA GLU A 167 0.41 20.35 2.03
C GLU A 167 0.48 18.90 2.55
N GLU A 168 1.53 18.15 2.22
CA GLU A 168 1.68 16.76 2.69
C GLU A 168 2.02 16.74 4.20
N GLU A 169 1.02 16.40 5.01
CA GLU A 169 1.10 16.42 6.47
C GLU A 169 2.24 15.55 7.02
N THR A 170 2.38 14.34 6.51
CA THR A 170 3.42 13.40 6.95
C THR A 170 4.82 13.96 6.69
N ALA A 171 5.05 14.57 5.55
CA ALA A 171 6.33 15.19 5.21
C ALA A 171 6.66 16.36 6.14
N MET A 172 5.67 17.21 6.46
CA MET A 172 5.86 18.31 7.41
C MET A 172 6.17 17.82 8.83
N LEU A 173 5.43 16.81 9.31
CA LEU A 173 5.68 16.19 10.62
C LEU A 173 7.08 15.59 10.70
N LEU A 174 7.52 14.90 9.66
CA LEU A 174 8.85 14.31 9.58
C LEU A 174 9.93 15.40 9.56
N ARG A 175 9.70 16.51 8.84
CA ARG A 175 10.61 17.67 8.82
C ARG A 175 10.71 18.32 10.20
N GLY A 176 9.60 18.52 10.88
CA GLY A 176 9.55 19.03 12.25
C GLY A 176 10.39 18.16 13.21
N LYS A 177 10.23 16.83 13.15
CA LYS A 177 11.02 15.90 13.98
C LYS A 177 12.54 16.00 13.74
N VAL A 178 12.98 16.22 12.51
CA VAL A 178 14.41 16.43 12.22
C VAL A 178 14.89 17.76 12.77
N LYS A 179 14.11 18.83 12.60
CA LYS A 179 14.44 20.16 13.14
C LYS A 179 14.56 20.13 14.67
N GLU A 180 13.60 19.49 15.35
CA GLU A 180 13.63 19.28 16.79
C GLU A 180 14.87 18.47 17.21
N SER A 181 15.22 17.40 16.51
CA SER A 181 16.41 16.60 16.77
C SER A 181 17.73 17.38 16.59
N ASN A 182 17.70 18.45 15.80
CA ASN A 182 18.83 19.36 15.56
C ASN A 182 18.82 20.59 16.50
N GLY A 183 17.86 20.68 17.44
CA GLY A 183 17.71 21.81 18.36
C GLY A 183 17.13 23.07 17.71
N GLN A 184 16.43 22.93 16.60
CA GLN A 184 15.73 24.00 15.88
C GLN A 184 14.25 24.05 16.30
N ASP A 185 13.99 24.19 17.59
CA ASP A 185 12.65 23.99 18.19
C ASP A 185 11.62 24.98 17.65
N GLU A 186 11.99 26.25 17.42
CA GLU A 186 11.07 27.25 16.86
C GLU A 186 10.63 26.91 15.42
N GLU A 187 11.56 26.48 14.59
CA GLU A 187 11.27 26.06 13.21
C GLU A 187 10.48 24.73 13.15
N ALA A 188 10.68 23.83 14.11
CA ALA A 188 9.90 22.61 14.26
C ALA A 188 8.45 22.93 14.64
N GLU A 189 8.26 23.89 15.59
CA GLU A 189 6.93 24.34 16.00
C GLU A 189 6.14 24.97 14.84
N GLU A 190 6.80 25.66 13.91
CA GLU A 190 6.17 26.20 12.70
C GLU A 190 5.62 25.07 11.83
N ASP A 191 6.39 24.00 11.59
CA ASP A 191 5.95 22.85 10.81
C ASP A 191 4.74 22.14 11.46
N TYR A 192 4.75 21.96 12.77
CA TYR A 192 3.65 21.35 13.51
C TYR A 192 2.39 22.22 13.52
N LYS A 193 2.53 23.55 13.59
CA LYS A 193 1.40 24.49 13.46
C LYS A 193 0.75 24.42 12.08
N LEU A 194 1.56 24.37 11.01
CA LEU A 194 1.04 24.22 9.66
C LEU A 194 0.22 22.94 9.50
N VAL A 195 0.67 21.82 10.05
CA VAL A 195 -0.09 20.55 10.03
C VAL A 195 -1.43 20.72 10.76
N THR A 196 -1.44 21.38 11.93
CA THR A 196 -2.68 21.62 12.68
C THR A 196 -3.64 22.56 11.96
N GLU A 197 -3.14 23.52 11.20
CA GLU A 197 -3.96 24.42 10.36
C GLU A 197 -4.59 23.67 9.18
N ILE A 198 -3.85 22.76 8.53
CA ILE A 198 -4.34 21.93 7.41
C ILE A 198 -5.35 20.90 7.92
N ASN A 199 -5.05 20.25 9.03
CA ASN A 199 -5.89 19.23 9.63
C ASN A 199 -6.10 19.49 11.14
N PRO A 200 -7.15 20.26 11.54
CA PRO A 200 -7.40 20.60 12.95
C PRO A 200 -7.69 19.39 13.85
N PHE A 201 -7.94 18.21 13.28
CA PHE A 201 -8.21 16.98 14.02
C PHE A 201 -6.97 16.09 14.18
N ASN A 202 -5.81 16.51 13.68
CA ASN A 202 -4.56 15.79 13.85
C ASN A 202 -3.93 16.16 15.20
N GLU A 203 -4.29 15.44 16.26
CA GLU A 203 -3.80 15.60 17.63
C GLU A 203 -2.55 14.73 17.92
N GLN A 204 -1.57 14.65 17.02
CA GLN A 204 -0.35 13.87 17.25
C GLN A 204 0.84 14.71 17.70
#